data_0acb363b725c2aeda11037b3ce6d9a6f
#
_entry.id   0acb363b725c2aeda11037b3ce6d9a6f
#
_cell.length_a   1.000
_cell.length_b   1.000
_cell.length_c   1.000
_cell.angle_alpha   90.00
_cell.angle_beta   90.00
_cell.angle_gamma   90.00
#
_symmetry.space_group_name_H-M   'P 1'
#
loop_
_entity.id
_entity.type
_entity.pdbx_description
1 polymer ?
#
loop_
_entity_poly.entity_id
_entity_poly.type
_entity_poly.pdbx_seq_one_letter_code
_entity_poly.pdbx_strand_id
1 'polypeptide(L)'
;MISNERPPIANLISTAGILSVLLACKPEELNDGASRNYFPEIAETVTGLCNFAIANNGHLQTCVPPRQIGSPTSPIVQVCHGSPGLLLLMACARRNAHLTANYWQPEWDQAIKLASERIWEEGLLSKGGGLCHGIAGNTWPLLLMHDCFEYEGELMEEAKRNYKSRMQTADLPSTQPELTGDYFLSKALALMLHVRETPPFNTSSQPASNDYRMPDSPYSLTEGLTGTMCAWSECCVAIQARLRKMELDAEGKTSAAAREQDAVFQELEGRHLGFPTLAYHRPTGMF
;
A
#
# COMPACT_ATOMS: atom_id res chain seq x y z
N MET A 1 43.87 10.00 9.57
CA MET A 1 42.56 9.63 10.12
C MET A 1 41.53 9.77 8.97
N ILE A 2 41.22 8.66 8.34
CA ILE A 2 40.18 8.64 7.29
C ILE A 2 38.87 8.49 8.06
N SER A 3 38.02 9.52 8.06
CA SER A 3 36.69 9.48 8.66
C SER A 3 35.89 8.40 7.93
N ASN A 4 35.54 7.37 8.66
CA ASN A 4 34.70 6.27 8.19
C ASN A 4 33.23 6.72 8.21
N GLU A 5 32.93 7.85 7.56
CA GLU A 5 31.57 8.29 7.34
C GLU A 5 30.98 7.43 6.23
N ARG A 6 30.21 6.42 6.61
CA ARG A 6 29.33 5.75 5.66
C ARG A 6 28.45 6.83 5.01
N PRO A 7 28.33 6.84 3.67
CA PRO A 7 27.43 7.79 3.02
C PRO A 7 26.03 7.64 3.63
N PRO A 8 25.29 8.75 3.84
CA PRO A 8 23.93 8.67 4.36
C PRO A 8 23.13 7.71 3.46
N ILE A 9 22.58 6.66 4.06
CA ILE A 9 21.74 5.71 3.33
C ILE A 9 20.59 6.53 2.76
N ALA A 10 20.55 6.58 1.43
CA ALA A 10 19.60 7.36 0.67
C ALA A 10 18.16 7.04 1.07
N ASN A 11 17.34 8.07 1.10
CA ASN A 11 15.88 8.10 1.12
C ASN A 11 15.19 6.74 1.19
N LEU A 12 14.70 6.34 2.36
CA LEU A 12 13.94 5.10 2.54
C LEU A 12 12.74 5.00 1.60
N ILE A 13 12.17 6.13 1.21
CA ILE A 13 11.06 6.25 0.27
C ILE A 13 11.53 5.93 -1.15
N SER A 14 12.69 6.40 -1.56
CA SER A 14 13.28 5.99 -2.85
C SER A 14 13.53 4.49 -2.87
N THR A 15 13.94 3.90 -1.74
CA THR A 15 14.13 2.46 -1.60
C THR A 15 12.80 1.72 -1.74
N ALA A 16 11.74 2.14 -1.05
CA ALA A 16 10.41 1.55 -1.18
C ALA A 16 9.87 1.65 -2.62
N GLY A 17 10.05 2.80 -3.28
CA GLY A 17 9.65 3.00 -4.68
C GLY A 17 10.42 2.09 -5.64
N ILE A 18 11.74 1.98 -5.50
CA ILE A 18 12.56 1.08 -6.32
C ILE A 18 12.14 -0.37 -6.14
N LEU A 19 11.92 -0.82 -4.89
CA LEU A 19 11.45 -2.17 -4.61
C LEU A 19 10.07 -2.44 -5.19
N SER A 20 9.15 -1.47 -5.14
CA SER A 20 7.83 -1.60 -5.75
C SER A 20 7.91 -1.81 -7.26
N VAL A 21 8.79 -1.06 -7.94
CA VAL A 21 9.03 -1.24 -9.39
C VAL A 21 9.68 -2.59 -9.70
N LEU A 22 10.66 -3.02 -8.90
CA LEU A 22 11.27 -4.34 -9.06
C LEU A 22 10.23 -5.46 -8.89
N LEU A 23 9.38 -5.38 -7.89
CA LEU A 23 8.33 -6.38 -7.63
C LEU A 23 7.22 -6.37 -8.69
N ALA A 24 7.10 -5.29 -9.48
CA ALA A 24 6.23 -5.24 -10.66
C ALA A 24 6.87 -5.88 -11.90
N CYS A 25 8.17 -6.22 -11.89
CA CYS A 25 8.82 -6.98 -12.95
C CYS A 25 8.34 -8.45 -12.93
N LYS A 26 8.51 -9.14 -14.06
CA LYS A 26 8.20 -10.57 -14.14
C LYS A 26 9.12 -11.37 -13.22
N PRO A 27 8.65 -12.43 -12.58
CA PRO A 27 9.49 -13.25 -11.68
C PRO A 27 10.78 -13.74 -12.34
N GLU A 28 10.76 -14.07 -13.63
CA GLU A 28 11.91 -14.56 -14.40
C GLU A 28 12.99 -13.48 -14.61
N GLU A 29 12.61 -12.21 -14.53
CA GLU A 29 13.55 -11.08 -14.60
C GLU A 29 14.31 -10.92 -13.27
N LEU A 30 13.69 -11.31 -12.16
CA LEU A 30 14.28 -11.27 -10.83
C LEU A 30 15.01 -12.56 -10.44
N ASN A 31 14.62 -13.68 -11.03
CA ASN A 31 15.25 -14.99 -10.81
C ASN A 31 15.27 -15.79 -12.11
N ASP A 32 16.43 -15.92 -12.73
CA ASP A 32 16.61 -16.70 -13.98
C ASP A 32 16.88 -18.21 -13.73
N GLY A 33 16.85 -18.64 -12.49
CA GLY A 33 17.07 -20.02 -12.08
C GLY A 33 18.53 -20.51 -12.19
N ALA A 34 19.44 -19.71 -12.74
CA ALA A 34 20.81 -20.13 -13.00
C ALA A 34 21.86 -19.28 -12.29
N SER A 35 21.87 -17.96 -12.53
CA SER A 35 22.91 -17.07 -12.07
C SER A 35 22.42 -15.88 -11.23
N ARG A 36 21.13 -15.57 -11.31
CA ARG A 36 20.53 -14.41 -10.67
C ARG A 36 19.31 -14.84 -9.85
N ASN A 37 19.32 -14.48 -8.58
CA ASN A 37 18.16 -14.56 -7.71
C ASN A 37 18.21 -13.37 -6.76
N TYR A 38 17.42 -12.33 -7.03
CA TYR A 38 17.34 -11.11 -6.24
C TYR A 38 16.28 -11.17 -5.14
N PHE A 39 15.48 -12.23 -5.07
CA PHE A 39 14.40 -12.33 -4.07
C PHE A 39 14.89 -12.33 -2.62
N PRO A 40 16.02 -12.98 -2.26
CA PRO A 40 16.53 -12.89 -0.89
C PRO A 40 16.87 -11.46 -0.47
N GLU A 41 17.58 -10.69 -1.31
CA GLU A 41 17.98 -9.32 -1.04
C GLU A 41 16.77 -8.38 -1.00
N ILE A 42 15.79 -8.59 -1.88
CA ILE A 42 14.52 -7.85 -1.87
C ILE A 42 13.77 -8.13 -0.56
N ALA A 43 13.64 -9.41 -0.17
CA ALA A 43 12.95 -9.82 1.05
C ALA A 43 13.63 -9.26 2.32
N GLU A 44 14.95 -9.30 2.39
CA GLU A 44 15.73 -8.72 3.48
C GLU A 44 15.53 -7.21 3.57
N THR A 45 15.54 -6.52 2.43
CA THR A 45 15.33 -5.07 2.39
C THR A 45 13.90 -4.69 2.78
N VAL A 46 12.88 -5.40 2.27
CA VAL A 46 11.48 -5.22 2.68
C VAL A 46 11.33 -5.41 4.19
N THR A 47 11.92 -6.48 4.73
CA THR A 47 11.90 -6.76 6.18
C THR A 47 12.60 -5.65 6.97
N GLY A 48 13.73 -5.15 6.50
CA GLY A 48 14.44 -4.03 7.11
C GLY A 48 13.57 -2.77 7.18
N LEU A 49 12.84 -2.45 6.10
CA LEU A 49 11.89 -1.33 6.08
C LEU A 49 10.72 -1.54 7.03
N CYS A 50 10.18 -2.77 7.11
CA CYS A 50 9.12 -3.11 8.05
C CYS A 50 9.58 -2.95 9.50
N ASN A 51 10.74 -3.49 9.86
CA ASN A 51 11.32 -3.36 11.20
C ASN A 51 11.58 -1.90 11.57
N PHE A 52 12.05 -1.10 10.61
CA PHE A 52 12.24 0.33 10.80
C PHE A 52 10.90 1.04 11.07
N ALA A 53 9.86 0.74 10.30
CA ALA A 53 8.53 1.30 10.51
C ALA A 53 7.95 0.88 11.86
N ILE A 54 8.10 -0.38 12.26
CA ILE A 54 7.66 -0.88 13.58
C ILE A 54 8.36 -0.09 14.71
N ALA A 55 9.67 0.07 14.62
CA ALA A 55 10.46 0.81 15.62
C ALA A 55 10.07 2.29 15.70
N ASN A 56 9.46 2.84 14.65
CA ASN A 56 9.00 4.23 14.56
C ASN A 56 7.47 4.36 14.58
N ASN A 57 6.77 3.40 15.18
CA ASN A 57 5.31 3.39 15.34
C ASN A 57 4.55 3.59 14.02
N GLY A 58 4.99 2.94 12.96
CA GLY A 58 4.39 2.98 11.63
C GLY A 58 4.90 4.08 10.70
N HIS A 59 5.69 5.02 11.19
CA HIS A 59 6.28 6.06 10.36
C HIS A 59 7.48 5.55 9.57
N LEU A 60 7.55 5.92 8.29
CA LEU A 60 8.72 5.75 7.46
C LEU A 60 9.40 7.12 7.28
N GLN A 61 10.55 7.29 7.90
CA GLN A 61 11.30 8.54 7.81
C GLN A 61 11.93 8.74 6.43
N THR A 62 12.18 10.01 6.07
CA THR A 62 12.76 10.36 4.75
C THR A 62 14.22 9.93 4.60
N CYS A 63 14.96 9.81 5.68
CA CYS A 63 16.38 9.40 5.67
C CYS A 63 16.82 8.78 6.99
N VAL A 64 17.90 7.96 6.94
CA VAL A 64 18.55 7.37 8.09
C VAL A 64 20.05 7.70 8.03
N PRO A 65 20.67 8.23 9.09
CA PRO A 65 20.00 8.76 10.30
C PRO A 65 19.12 9.97 10.01
N PRO A 66 18.12 10.24 10.88
CA PRO A 66 17.32 11.44 10.74
C PRO A 66 18.21 12.67 10.72
N ARG A 67 18.03 13.53 9.72
CA ARG A 67 18.75 14.82 9.71
C ARG A 67 18.15 15.70 10.80
N GLN A 68 18.90 15.93 11.87
CA GLN A 68 18.58 16.94 12.86
C GLN A 68 18.84 18.33 12.25
N ILE A 69 17.93 18.82 11.48
CA ILE A 69 17.92 20.22 11.07
C ILE A 69 16.76 20.89 11.81
N GLY A 70 17.07 21.38 13.02
CA GLY A 70 16.40 22.53 13.66
C GLY A 70 14.89 22.53 13.87
N SER A 71 14.18 21.43 13.62
CA SER A 71 12.74 21.29 13.90
C SER A 71 12.44 19.87 14.34
N PRO A 72 11.54 19.66 15.33
CA PRO A 72 11.00 18.32 15.56
C PRO A 72 10.38 17.89 14.24
N THR A 73 11.02 16.92 13.59
CA THR A 73 10.54 16.35 12.34
C THR A 73 9.24 15.65 12.63
N SER A 74 8.12 16.36 12.45
CA SER A 74 6.83 15.69 12.32
C SER A 74 6.97 14.74 11.12
N PRO A 75 6.80 13.45 11.30
CA PRO A 75 6.88 12.53 10.19
C PRO A 75 5.78 12.90 9.21
N ILE A 76 6.16 13.00 7.94
CA ILE A 76 5.21 13.35 6.88
C ILE A 76 4.49 12.08 6.47
N VAL A 77 3.15 12.11 6.43
CA VAL A 77 2.31 10.99 5.99
C VAL A 77 1.72 11.32 4.62
N GLN A 78 2.49 11.04 3.57
CA GLN A 78 2.09 11.23 2.17
C GLN A 78 2.82 10.22 1.27
N VAL A 79 2.33 9.98 0.06
CA VAL A 79 2.89 8.95 -0.85
C VAL A 79 4.38 9.17 -1.10
N CYS A 80 4.78 10.39 -1.43
CA CYS A 80 6.19 10.69 -1.69
C CYS A 80 7.07 10.72 -0.42
N HIS A 81 6.48 10.73 0.78
CA HIS A 81 7.20 10.74 2.06
C HIS A 81 6.37 10.10 3.19
N GLY A 82 6.65 8.87 3.56
CA GLY A 82 6.07 8.26 4.77
C GLY A 82 5.35 6.93 4.55
N SER A 83 4.47 6.64 5.47
CA SER A 83 3.74 5.37 5.59
C SER A 83 2.96 4.95 4.34
N PRO A 84 2.34 5.86 3.54
CA PRO A 84 1.65 5.45 2.31
C PRO A 84 2.56 4.80 1.28
N GLY A 85 3.81 5.27 1.15
CA GLY A 85 4.81 4.66 0.28
C GLY A 85 5.21 3.26 0.74
N LEU A 86 5.25 3.02 2.06
CA LEU A 86 5.46 1.67 2.60
C LEU A 86 4.29 0.75 2.25
N LEU A 87 3.05 1.19 2.40
CA LEU A 87 1.89 0.36 2.04
C LEU A 87 1.83 0.04 0.55
N LEU A 88 2.26 0.95 -0.35
CA LEU A 88 2.40 0.64 -1.77
C LEU A 88 3.41 -0.47 -2.00
N LEU A 89 4.58 -0.41 -1.36
CA LEU A 89 5.56 -1.48 -1.41
C LEU A 89 4.99 -2.80 -0.88
N MET A 90 4.29 -2.76 0.25
CA MET A 90 3.73 -3.98 0.85
C MET A 90 2.63 -4.59 -0.01
N ALA A 91 1.85 -3.78 -0.74
CA ALA A 91 0.90 -4.29 -1.73
C ALA A 91 1.62 -5.04 -2.86
N CYS A 92 2.69 -4.46 -3.41
CA CYS A 92 3.50 -5.13 -4.43
C CYS A 92 4.13 -6.42 -3.89
N ALA A 93 4.64 -6.39 -2.65
CA ALA A 93 5.26 -7.55 -2.02
C ALA A 93 4.25 -8.70 -1.82
N ARG A 94 3.05 -8.40 -1.29
CA ARG A 94 2.01 -9.41 -1.04
C ARG A 94 1.48 -10.01 -2.34
N ARG A 95 1.35 -9.22 -3.40
CA ARG A 95 0.92 -9.70 -4.73
C ARG A 95 1.99 -10.51 -5.49
N ASN A 96 3.25 -10.39 -5.11
CA ASN A 96 4.29 -11.22 -5.66
C ASN A 96 4.24 -12.61 -5.00
N ALA A 97 3.62 -13.57 -5.69
CA ALA A 97 3.37 -14.90 -5.15
C ALA A 97 4.66 -15.59 -4.69
N HIS A 98 5.76 -15.49 -5.46
CA HIS A 98 7.02 -16.11 -5.09
C HIS A 98 7.61 -15.48 -3.82
N LEU A 99 7.61 -14.14 -3.73
CA LEU A 99 8.14 -13.44 -2.57
C LEU A 99 7.29 -13.76 -1.33
N THR A 100 5.99 -13.64 -1.42
CA THR A 100 5.08 -13.88 -0.30
C THR A 100 5.14 -15.33 0.17
N ALA A 101 5.02 -16.31 -0.71
CA ALA A 101 5.07 -17.72 -0.32
C ALA A 101 6.37 -18.10 0.39
N ASN A 102 7.50 -17.54 -0.04
CA ASN A 102 8.80 -17.99 0.46
C ASN A 102 9.42 -17.09 1.55
N TYR A 103 9.03 -15.81 1.63
CA TYR A 103 9.73 -14.84 2.49
C TYR A 103 8.83 -14.09 3.45
N TRP A 104 7.47 -14.18 3.32
CA TRP A 104 6.58 -13.52 4.26
C TRP A 104 6.90 -13.88 5.71
N GLN A 105 6.72 -12.90 6.60
CA GLN A 105 6.87 -13.05 8.04
C GLN A 105 5.91 -12.10 8.79
N PRO A 106 5.56 -12.41 10.05
CA PRO A 106 4.56 -11.66 10.82
C PRO A 106 4.83 -10.16 10.98
N GLU A 107 6.11 -9.76 10.97
CA GLU A 107 6.55 -8.37 11.05
C GLU A 107 6.04 -7.53 9.87
N TRP A 108 5.83 -8.14 8.71
CA TRP A 108 5.26 -7.45 7.56
C TRP A 108 3.83 -7.00 7.84
N ASP A 109 3.00 -7.86 8.41
CA ASP A 109 1.61 -7.53 8.76
C ASP A 109 1.56 -6.51 9.92
N GLN A 110 2.48 -6.60 10.88
CA GLN A 110 2.62 -5.60 11.93
C GLN A 110 2.97 -4.20 11.37
N ALA A 111 3.91 -4.13 10.45
CA ALA A 111 4.28 -2.88 9.78
C ALA A 111 3.11 -2.30 8.97
N ILE A 112 2.38 -3.15 8.23
CA ILE A 112 1.17 -2.76 7.49
C ILE A 112 0.12 -2.15 8.44
N LYS A 113 -0.14 -2.79 9.57
CA LYS A 113 -1.08 -2.28 10.58
C LYS A 113 -0.69 -0.89 11.06
N LEU A 114 0.53 -0.76 11.57
CA LEU A 114 1.02 0.49 12.13
C LEU A 114 1.04 1.62 11.08
N ALA A 115 1.49 1.33 9.85
CA ALA A 115 1.46 2.30 8.76
C ALA A 115 0.03 2.75 8.41
N SER A 116 -0.93 1.82 8.41
CA SER A 116 -2.34 2.13 8.17
C SER A 116 -2.96 2.99 9.27
N GLU A 117 -2.53 2.80 10.51
CA GLU A 117 -2.94 3.64 11.64
C GLU A 117 -2.39 5.07 11.50
N ARG A 118 -1.14 5.22 11.06
CA ARG A 118 -0.58 6.57 10.77
C ARG A 118 -1.33 7.27 9.67
N ILE A 119 -1.67 6.56 8.59
CA ILE A 119 -2.49 7.15 7.52
C ILE A 119 -3.86 7.58 8.05
N TRP A 120 -4.47 6.76 8.89
CA TRP A 120 -5.77 7.08 9.48
C TRP A 120 -5.74 8.30 10.39
N GLU A 121 -4.73 8.42 11.23
CA GLU A 121 -4.63 9.47 12.24
C GLU A 121 -4.08 10.80 11.67
N GLU A 122 -3.20 10.74 10.67
CA GLU A 122 -2.43 11.87 10.19
C GLU A 122 -2.58 12.13 8.68
N GLY A 123 -3.38 11.33 7.97
CA GLY A 123 -3.47 11.34 6.51
C GLY A 123 -4.34 12.43 5.90
N LEU A 124 -5.04 13.25 6.71
CA LEU A 124 -5.81 14.40 6.24
C LEU A 124 -4.88 15.59 6.03
N LEU A 125 -4.39 15.74 4.79
CA LEU A 125 -3.38 16.74 4.47
C LEU A 125 -3.99 18.06 3.99
N SER A 126 -3.48 19.16 4.49
CA SER A 126 -3.94 20.51 4.14
C SER A 126 -3.79 20.88 2.65
N LYS A 127 -3.02 20.11 1.88
CA LYS A 127 -2.83 20.29 0.44
C LYS A 127 -3.97 19.76 -0.42
N GLY A 128 -5.04 19.22 0.18
CA GLY A 128 -6.24 18.77 -0.54
C GLY A 128 -6.16 17.34 -1.05
N GLY A 129 -6.80 17.07 -2.19
CA GLY A 129 -7.14 15.73 -2.66
C GLY A 129 -6.10 15.00 -3.53
N GLY A 130 -4.95 15.60 -3.88
CA GLY A 130 -3.99 15.06 -4.83
C GLY A 130 -3.37 13.69 -4.45
N LEU A 131 -2.69 13.05 -5.41
CA LEU A 131 -2.05 11.74 -5.19
C LEU A 131 -0.69 11.83 -4.49
N CYS A 132 0.16 12.78 -4.87
CA CYS A 132 1.54 12.83 -4.36
C CYS A 132 1.58 13.15 -2.86
N HIS A 133 0.82 14.16 -2.45
CA HIS A 133 0.83 14.68 -1.09
C HIS A 133 -0.56 15.16 -0.65
N GLY A 134 -1.59 14.45 -1.08
CA GLY A 134 -2.99 14.71 -0.74
C GLY A 134 -3.70 13.46 -0.21
N ILE A 135 -4.97 13.65 0.15
CA ILE A 135 -5.80 12.63 0.79
C ILE A 135 -6.02 11.42 -0.12
N ALA A 136 -6.21 11.64 -1.45
CA ALA A 136 -6.38 10.54 -2.40
C ALA A 136 -5.15 9.64 -2.47
N GLY A 137 -3.94 10.21 -2.42
CA GLY A 137 -2.71 9.43 -2.37
C GLY A 137 -2.57 8.59 -1.11
N ASN A 138 -3.06 9.09 0.02
CA ASN A 138 -3.08 8.35 1.27
C ASN A 138 -4.16 7.27 1.29
N THR A 139 -5.22 7.44 0.51
CA THR A 139 -6.31 6.46 0.37
C THR A 139 -5.93 5.27 -0.49
N TRP A 140 -5.28 5.52 -1.63
CA TRP A 140 -5.04 4.48 -2.63
C TRP A 140 -4.27 3.26 -2.11
N PRO A 141 -3.19 3.40 -1.30
CA PRO A 141 -2.53 2.26 -0.69
C PRO A 141 -3.45 1.41 0.20
N LEU A 142 -4.44 2.03 0.84
CA LEU A 142 -5.44 1.30 1.63
C LEU A 142 -6.37 0.47 0.74
N LEU A 143 -6.75 0.96 -0.45
CA LEU A 143 -7.51 0.16 -1.43
C LEU A 143 -6.70 -1.04 -1.90
N LEU A 144 -5.42 -0.85 -2.21
CA LEU A 144 -4.54 -1.95 -2.60
C LEU A 144 -4.37 -2.98 -1.46
N MET A 145 -4.31 -2.53 -0.21
CA MET A 145 -4.30 -3.43 0.94
C MET A 145 -5.63 -4.16 1.09
N HIS A 146 -6.78 -3.48 0.87
CA HIS A 146 -8.08 -4.16 0.84
C HIS A 146 -8.04 -5.34 -0.12
N ASP A 147 -7.61 -5.13 -1.35
CA ASP A 147 -7.56 -6.20 -2.35
C ASP A 147 -6.65 -7.36 -1.91
N CYS A 148 -5.46 -7.07 -1.39
CA CYS A 148 -4.53 -8.07 -0.89
C CYS A 148 -5.10 -8.92 0.25
N PHE A 149 -5.89 -8.32 1.14
CA PHE A 149 -6.45 -9.04 2.28
C PHE A 149 -7.80 -9.70 1.99
N GLU A 150 -8.53 -9.22 0.99
CA GLU A 150 -9.83 -9.75 0.62
C GLU A 150 -9.76 -10.89 -0.39
N TYR A 151 -8.76 -10.86 -1.30
CA TYR A 151 -8.74 -11.75 -2.46
C TYR A 151 -7.58 -12.75 -2.49
N GLU A 152 -6.51 -12.56 -1.69
CA GLU A 152 -5.29 -13.37 -1.73
C GLU A 152 -5.16 -14.37 -0.55
N GLY A 153 -6.28 -14.82 0.00
CA GLY A 153 -6.28 -15.68 1.20
C GLY A 153 -5.51 -16.99 1.03
N GLU A 154 -5.61 -17.66 -0.12
CA GLU A 154 -4.95 -18.94 -0.39
C GLU A 154 -3.41 -18.78 -0.37
N LEU A 155 -2.89 -17.75 -1.02
CA LEU A 155 -1.46 -17.43 -1.02
C LEU A 155 -0.94 -17.16 0.40
N MET A 156 -1.73 -16.48 1.22
CA MET A 156 -1.35 -16.18 2.60
C MET A 156 -1.33 -17.42 3.50
N GLU A 157 -2.25 -18.35 3.30
CA GLU A 157 -2.20 -19.61 4.03
C GLU A 157 -0.98 -20.46 3.63
N GLU A 158 -0.58 -20.43 2.37
CA GLU A 158 0.69 -21.04 1.94
C GLU A 158 1.90 -20.35 2.60
N ALA A 159 1.95 -19.04 2.57
CA ALA A 159 3.03 -18.26 3.18
C ALA A 159 3.19 -18.54 4.69
N LYS A 160 2.07 -18.61 5.43
CA LYS A 160 2.05 -18.96 6.85
C LYS A 160 2.56 -20.38 7.11
N ARG A 161 2.17 -21.35 6.28
CA ARG A 161 2.69 -22.73 6.39
C ARG A 161 4.21 -22.75 6.15
N ASN A 162 4.69 -22.06 5.11
CA ASN A 162 6.11 -22.01 4.77
C ASN A 162 6.91 -21.29 5.86
N TYR A 163 6.38 -20.22 6.43
CA TYR A 163 7.00 -19.54 7.57
C TYR A 163 7.15 -20.48 8.77
N LYS A 164 6.09 -21.17 9.18
CA LYS A 164 6.15 -22.15 10.28
C LYS A 164 7.20 -23.22 10.03
N SER A 165 7.29 -23.73 8.82
CA SER A 165 8.31 -24.73 8.42
C SER A 165 9.73 -24.17 8.53
N ARG A 166 9.99 -22.95 8.01
CA ARG A 166 11.30 -22.29 8.09
C ARG A 166 11.75 -22.02 9.52
N MET A 167 10.81 -21.57 10.35
CA MET A 167 11.08 -21.20 11.75
C MET A 167 11.00 -22.37 12.72
N GLN A 168 10.64 -23.57 12.23
CA GLN A 168 10.43 -24.78 13.03
C GLN A 168 9.48 -24.53 14.23
N THR A 169 8.42 -23.77 13.99
CA THR A 169 7.43 -23.40 15.01
C THR A 169 6.04 -23.94 14.66
N ALA A 170 5.28 -24.35 15.67
CA ALA A 170 3.90 -24.75 15.46
C ALA A 170 2.95 -23.55 15.33
N ASP A 171 3.26 -22.45 16.00
CA ASP A 171 2.38 -21.30 16.14
C ASP A 171 2.97 -20.03 15.53
N LEU A 172 2.10 -19.14 15.09
CA LEU A 172 2.45 -17.76 14.78
C LEU A 172 2.50 -16.94 16.08
N PRO A 173 3.26 -15.83 16.10
CA PRO A 173 3.27 -14.95 17.26
C PRO A 173 1.85 -14.52 17.67
N SER A 174 1.53 -14.60 18.95
CA SER A 174 0.20 -14.25 19.49
C SER A 174 -0.16 -12.77 19.33
N THR A 175 0.82 -11.93 19.01
CA THR A 175 0.68 -10.49 18.79
C THR A 175 0.36 -10.13 17.34
N GLN A 176 0.11 -11.13 16.48
CA GLN A 176 -0.19 -10.85 15.08
C GLN A 176 -1.49 -10.03 14.95
N PRO A 177 -1.47 -8.90 14.23
CA PRO A 177 -2.65 -8.08 14.07
C PRO A 177 -3.74 -8.81 13.27
N GLU A 178 -4.98 -8.66 13.70
CA GLU A 178 -6.12 -9.10 12.90
C GLU A 178 -6.42 -8.04 11.84
N LEU A 179 -5.97 -8.29 10.60
CA LEU A 179 -6.17 -7.44 9.45
C LEU A 179 -7.15 -8.10 8.47
N THR A 180 -8.12 -7.33 8.01
CA THR A 180 -9.13 -7.78 7.05
C THR A 180 -9.25 -6.81 5.88
N GLY A 181 -9.77 -7.25 4.74
CA GLY A 181 -10.07 -6.36 3.63
C GLY A 181 -10.98 -5.20 4.07
N ASP A 182 -12.00 -5.48 4.86
CA ASP A 182 -12.95 -4.46 5.35
C ASP A 182 -12.31 -3.42 6.28
N TYR A 183 -11.27 -3.79 7.04
CA TYR A 183 -10.48 -2.84 7.84
C TYR A 183 -9.85 -1.75 6.98
N PHE A 184 -9.29 -2.11 5.83
CA PHE A 184 -8.66 -1.16 4.91
C PHE A 184 -9.69 -0.40 4.10
N LEU A 185 -10.71 -1.07 3.56
CA LEU A 185 -11.74 -0.45 2.73
C LEU A 185 -12.50 0.63 3.51
N SER A 186 -12.88 0.36 4.75
CA SER A 186 -13.60 1.35 5.57
C SER A 186 -12.80 2.63 5.78
N LYS A 187 -11.49 2.53 6.04
CA LYS A 187 -10.60 3.68 6.19
C LYS A 187 -10.42 4.43 4.87
N ALA A 188 -10.22 3.71 3.78
CA ALA A 188 -10.08 4.28 2.44
C ALA A 188 -11.33 5.09 2.06
N LEU A 189 -12.51 4.52 2.21
CA LEU A 189 -13.76 5.19 1.89
C LEU A 189 -14.03 6.41 2.77
N ALA A 190 -13.73 6.34 4.05
CA ALA A 190 -13.89 7.47 4.95
C ALA A 190 -12.98 8.65 4.55
N LEU A 191 -11.70 8.39 4.21
CA LEU A 191 -10.79 9.41 3.70
C LEU A 191 -11.28 10.01 2.37
N MET A 192 -11.74 9.17 1.42
CA MET A 192 -12.25 9.66 0.13
C MET A 192 -13.54 10.44 0.25
N LEU A 193 -14.43 10.07 1.17
CA LEU A 193 -15.62 10.88 1.47
C LEU A 193 -15.22 12.26 2.04
N HIS A 194 -14.17 12.31 2.86
CA HIS A 194 -13.67 13.59 3.40
C HIS A 194 -13.05 14.50 2.33
N VAL A 195 -12.55 13.97 1.21
CA VAL A 195 -12.06 14.79 0.09
C VAL A 195 -13.13 15.77 -0.42
N ARG A 196 -14.41 15.45 -0.27
CA ARG A 196 -15.52 16.35 -0.63
C ARG A 196 -15.54 17.65 0.17
N GLU A 197 -14.90 17.68 1.32
CA GLU A 197 -14.74 18.86 2.16
C GLU A 197 -13.55 19.74 1.73
N THR A 198 -12.75 19.30 0.78
CA THR A 198 -11.60 20.04 0.27
C THR A 198 -11.94 20.83 -1.01
N PRO A 199 -11.22 21.93 -1.31
CA PRO A 199 -11.37 22.61 -2.60
C PRO A 199 -11.07 21.69 -3.79
N PRO A 200 -11.79 21.83 -4.90
CA PRO A 200 -12.85 22.82 -5.18
C PRO A 200 -14.25 22.36 -4.81
N PHE A 201 -14.42 21.21 -4.17
CA PHE A 201 -15.74 20.62 -3.91
C PHE A 201 -16.49 21.36 -2.80
N ASN A 202 -15.76 21.79 -1.77
CA ASN A 202 -16.31 22.64 -0.73
C ASN A 202 -15.82 24.08 -0.89
N THR A 203 -16.73 24.94 -1.31
CA THR A 203 -16.51 26.39 -1.46
C THR A 203 -17.21 27.20 -0.37
N SER A 204 -17.80 26.54 0.64
CA SER A 204 -18.47 27.25 1.71
C SER A 204 -17.48 28.06 2.53
N SER A 205 -17.88 29.28 2.91
CA SER A 205 -17.12 30.20 3.76
C SER A 205 -17.05 29.76 5.23
N GLN A 206 -17.29 28.48 5.51
CA GLN A 206 -17.18 27.91 6.85
C GLN A 206 -15.70 27.75 7.26
N PRO A 207 -15.34 27.90 8.56
CA PRO A 207 -13.97 27.84 9.03
C PRO A 207 -13.21 26.54 8.65
N ALA A 208 -13.89 25.41 8.54
CA ALA A 208 -13.30 24.15 8.11
C ALA A 208 -12.76 24.17 6.67
N SER A 209 -13.27 25.02 5.79
CA SER A 209 -12.78 25.16 4.41
C SER A 209 -11.43 25.89 4.32
N ASN A 210 -11.02 26.62 5.38
CA ASN A 210 -9.75 27.34 5.41
C ASN A 210 -8.55 26.43 5.76
N ASP A 211 -8.81 25.20 6.23
CA ASP A 211 -7.77 24.25 6.59
C ASP A 211 -7.15 23.60 5.36
N TYR A 212 -7.86 23.60 4.23
CA TYR A 212 -7.42 22.98 2.98
C TYR A 212 -7.09 24.02 1.92
N ARG A 213 -5.99 23.77 1.20
CA ARG A 213 -5.53 24.63 0.11
C ARG A 213 -5.99 24.08 -1.24
N MET A 214 -6.21 25.00 -2.20
CA MET A 214 -6.28 24.59 -3.60
C MET A 214 -4.92 23.99 -3.99
N PRO A 215 -4.90 22.83 -4.67
CA PRO A 215 -3.65 22.23 -5.13
C PRO A 215 -2.82 23.17 -6.00
N ASP A 216 -1.50 23.11 -5.88
CA ASP A 216 -0.57 23.95 -6.66
C ASP A 216 -0.72 23.77 -8.17
N SER A 217 -1.03 22.54 -8.59
CA SER A 217 -1.37 22.17 -9.97
C SER A 217 -2.77 21.57 -10.04
N PRO A 218 -3.86 22.37 -10.05
CA PRO A 218 -5.23 21.91 -9.78
C PRO A 218 -5.74 20.79 -10.68
N TYR A 219 -5.23 20.68 -11.91
CA TYR A 219 -5.68 19.68 -12.89
C TYR A 219 -4.69 18.54 -13.12
N SER A 220 -3.54 18.54 -12.42
CA SER A 220 -2.54 17.49 -12.61
C SER A 220 -2.99 16.15 -12.02
N LEU A 221 -2.40 15.06 -12.54
CA LEU A 221 -2.61 13.72 -12.00
C LEU A 221 -2.04 13.58 -10.59
N THR A 222 -0.85 14.13 -10.35
CA THR A 222 -0.11 13.94 -9.10
C THR A 222 -0.56 14.85 -7.98
N GLU A 223 -0.85 16.11 -8.28
CA GLU A 223 -1.09 17.13 -7.25
C GLU A 223 -2.53 17.65 -7.25
N GLY A 224 -3.33 17.30 -8.26
CA GLY A 224 -4.63 17.92 -8.49
C GLY A 224 -5.81 16.97 -8.59
N LEU A 225 -6.87 17.52 -9.17
CA LEU A 225 -8.18 16.88 -9.30
C LEU A 225 -8.17 15.58 -10.10
N THR A 226 -7.34 15.49 -11.15
CA THR A 226 -7.29 14.26 -11.97
C THR A 226 -6.93 13.06 -11.10
N GLY A 227 -5.95 13.19 -10.22
CA GLY A 227 -5.59 12.11 -9.30
C GLY A 227 -6.71 11.78 -8.31
N THR A 228 -7.40 12.78 -7.82
CA THR A 228 -8.58 12.59 -6.95
C THR A 228 -9.69 11.83 -7.67
N MET A 229 -9.99 12.19 -8.91
CA MET A 229 -11.00 11.50 -9.74
C MET A 229 -10.62 10.05 -10.01
N CYS A 230 -9.35 9.79 -10.30
CA CYS A 230 -8.85 8.43 -10.45
C CYS A 230 -9.02 7.61 -9.16
N ALA A 231 -8.70 8.17 -7.99
CA ALA A 231 -8.90 7.48 -6.72
C ALA A 231 -10.39 7.22 -6.42
N TRP A 232 -11.30 8.13 -6.76
CA TRP A 232 -12.73 7.86 -6.66
C TRP A 232 -13.19 6.74 -7.60
N SER A 233 -12.67 6.69 -8.82
CA SER A 233 -12.95 5.60 -9.76
C SER A 233 -12.52 4.25 -9.17
N GLU A 234 -11.32 4.18 -8.59
CA GLU A 234 -10.83 2.97 -7.92
C GLU A 234 -11.70 2.59 -6.72
N CYS A 235 -12.14 3.54 -5.91
CA CYS A 235 -13.10 3.25 -4.83
C CYS A 235 -14.39 2.63 -5.36
N CYS A 236 -14.91 3.13 -6.49
CA CYS A 236 -16.11 2.55 -7.09
C CYS A 236 -15.89 1.11 -7.56
N VAL A 237 -14.74 0.82 -8.16
CA VAL A 237 -14.36 -0.54 -8.58
C VAL A 237 -14.25 -1.46 -7.36
N ALA A 238 -13.52 -1.04 -6.32
CA ALA A 238 -13.36 -1.81 -5.10
C ALA A 238 -14.69 -2.12 -4.39
N ILE A 239 -15.59 -1.12 -4.31
CA ILE A 239 -16.93 -1.32 -3.75
C ILE A 239 -17.73 -2.34 -4.57
N GLN A 240 -17.75 -2.20 -5.89
CA GLN A 240 -18.50 -3.11 -6.76
C GLN A 240 -17.95 -4.54 -6.67
N ALA A 241 -16.64 -4.71 -6.66
CA ALA A 241 -16.00 -6.00 -6.49
C ALA A 241 -16.34 -6.63 -5.13
N ARG A 242 -16.29 -5.83 -4.05
CA ARG A 242 -16.66 -6.30 -2.71
C ARG A 242 -18.11 -6.75 -2.62
N LEU A 243 -19.05 -5.97 -3.19
CA LEU A 243 -20.46 -6.33 -3.24
C LEU A 243 -20.67 -7.62 -4.05
N ARG A 244 -20.03 -7.73 -5.22
CA ARG A 244 -20.15 -8.94 -6.04
C ARG A 244 -19.58 -10.17 -5.33
N LYS A 245 -18.45 -10.02 -4.63
CA LYS A 245 -17.90 -11.10 -3.80
C LYS A 245 -18.91 -11.56 -2.74
N MET A 246 -19.56 -10.63 -2.05
CA MET A 246 -20.57 -10.99 -1.05
C MET A 246 -21.74 -11.78 -1.66
N GLU A 247 -22.16 -11.45 -2.89
CA GLU A 247 -23.18 -12.21 -3.61
C GLU A 247 -22.68 -13.63 -3.94
N LEU A 248 -21.46 -13.76 -4.46
CA LEU A 248 -20.86 -15.06 -4.78
C LEU A 248 -20.68 -15.91 -3.51
N ASP A 249 -20.23 -15.32 -2.41
CA ASP A 249 -20.09 -16.02 -1.13
C ASP A 249 -21.47 -16.53 -0.62
N ALA A 250 -22.52 -15.73 -0.78
CA ALA A 250 -23.91 -16.14 -0.45
C ALA A 250 -24.41 -17.28 -1.35
N GLU A 251 -23.93 -17.37 -2.59
CA GLU A 251 -24.20 -18.48 -3.51
C GLU A 251 -23.32 -19.70 -3.26
N GLY A 252 -22.39 -19.65 -2.30
CA GLY A 252 -21.42 -20.71 -2.01
C GLY A 252 -20.24 -20.79 -2.99
N LYS A 253 -20.04 -19.76 -3.82
CA LYS A 253 -18.96 -19.64 -4.81
C LYS A 253 -17.78 -18.86 -4.27
N THR A 254 -17.09 -19.39 -3.26
CA THR A 254 -16.06 -18.67 -2.50
C THR A 254 -14.64 -18.76 -3.08
N SER A 255 -14.41 -19.63 -4.07
CA SER A 255 -13.07 -19.89 -4.60
C SER A 255 -12.56 -18.78 -5.52
N ALA A 256 -11.23 -18.61 -5.62
CA ALA A 256 -10.60 -17.71 -6.57
C ALA A 256 -11.03 -18.04 -8.01
N ALA A 257 -11.07 -19.30 -8.40
CA ALA A 257 -11.51 -19.73 -9.73
C ALA A 257 -12.96 -19.33 -10.06
N ALA A 258 -13.85 -19.27 -9.06
CA ALA A 258 -15.22 -18.82 -9.28
C ALA A 258 -15.27 -17.30 -9.58
N ARG A 259 -14.40 -16.52 -8.93
CA ARG A 259 -14.27 -15.07 -9.22
C ARG A 259 -13.67 -14.81 -10.60
N GLU A 260 -12.60 -15.53 -10.96
CA GLU A 260 -11.96 -15.40 -12.28
C GLU A 260 -12.92 -15.70 -13.44
N GLN A 261 -13.89 -16.58 -13.23
CA GLN A 261 -14.90 -16.93 -14.23
C GLN A 261 -16.15 -16.04 -14.19
N ASP A 262 -16.27 -15.18 -13.20
CA ASP A 262 -17.43 -14.29 -13.05
C ASP A 262 -17.33 -13.09 -13.99
N ALA A 263 -18.37 -12.87 -14.80
CA ALA A 263 -18.37 -11.81 -15.81
C ALA A 263 -18.28 -10.40 -15.21
N VAL A 264 -18.81 -10.20 -14.00
CA VAL A 264 -18.73 -8.88 -13.32
C VAL A 264 -17.31 -8.61 -12.87
N PHE A 265 -16.62 -9.60 -12.30
CA PHE A 265 -15.19 -9.45 -11.94
C PHE A 265 -14.31 -9.19 -13.16
N GLN A 266 -14.53 -9.88 -14.28
CA GLN A 266 -13.81 -9.64 -15.52
C GLN A 266 -14.02 -8.22 -16.07
N GLU A 267 -15.26 -7.72 -15.98
CA GLU A 267 -15.57 -6.34 -16.37
C GLU A 267 -14.88 -5.33 -15.43
N LEU A 268 -14.91 -5.56 -14.13
CA LEU A 268 -14.29 -4.68 -13.13
C LEU A 268 -12.76 -4.67 -13.25
N GLU A 269 -12.15 -5.81 -13.56
CA GLU A 269 -10.72 -5.90 -13.84
C GLU A 269 -10.31 -4.96 -14.99
N GLY A 270 -11.12 -4.90 -16.05
CA GLY A 270 -10.91 -3.97 -17.17
C GLY A 270 -11.07 -2.49 -16.81
N ARG A 271 -11.78 -2.18 -15.73
CA ARG A 271 -11.99 -0.80 -15.23
C ARG A 271 -10.98 -0.35 -14.19
N HIS A 272 -10.19 -1.25 -13.67
CA HIS A 272 -9.20 -0.97 -12.67
C HIS A 272 -8.06 -0.13 -13.25
N LEU A 273 -7.76 1.02 -12.65
CA LEU A 273 -6.71 1.90 -13.11
C LEU A 273 -5.33 1.45 -12.60
N GLY A 274 -5.30 0.93 -11.38
CA GLY A 274 -4.05 0.68 -10.64
C GLY A 274 -3.36 1.98 -10.23
N PHE A 275 -2.46 1.90 -9.26
CA PHE A 275 -1.70 3.08 -8.84
C PHE A 275 -0.79 3.55 -9.98
N PRO A 276 -0.80 4.84 -10.36
CA PRO A 276 0.07 5.37 -11.41
C PRO A 276 1.53 4.96 -11.18
N THR A 277 2.20 4.51 -12.23
CA THR A 277 3.57 3.97 -12.26
C THR A 277 3.73 2.50 -11.81
N LEU A 278 2.75 1.88 -11.17
CA LEU A 278 2.81 0.47 -10.75
C LEU A 278 1.89 -0.46 -11.58
N ALA A 279 1.10 0.09 -12.48
CA ALA A 279 0.05 -0.62 -13.21
C ALA A 279 0.56 -1.46 -14.41
N TYR A 280 1.84 -1.42 -14.77
CA TYR A 280 2.34 -1.97 -16.03
C TYR A 280 2.47 -3.51 -16.06
N HIS A 281 2.60 -4.15 -14.93
CA HIS A 281 2.73 -5.59 -14.86
C HIS A 281 1.77 -6.13 -13.79
N ARG A 282 0.49 -6.22 -14.17
CA ARG A 282 -0.47 -6.94 -13.34
C ARG A 282 -0.10 -8.43 -13.36
N PRO A 283 0.32 -9.03 -12.26
CA PRO A 283 0.16 -10.46 -12.14
C PRO A 283 -1.35 -10.73 -12.26
N THR A 284 -1.69 -11.72 -13.02
CA THR A 284 -3.02 -12.21 -13.33
C THR A 284 -4.03 -11.97 -12.21
N GLY A 285 -5.05 -11.16 -12.51
CA GLY A 285 -6.19 -10.93 -11.65
C GLY A 285 -5.91 -9.98 -10.49
N MET A 286 -6.71 -8.92 -10.37
CA MET A 286 -6.63 -8.03 -9.21
C MET A 286 -7.63 -8.41 -8.12
N PHE A 287 -8.47 -9.39 -8.42
CA PHE A 287 -9.50 -9.88 -7.51
C PHE A 287 -9.43 -11.38 -7.34
#